data_fdaaa496c02deb8ca9f0ab42db78331f
#
_entry.id   fdaaa496c02deb8ca9f0ab42db78331f
#
_cell.length_a   1.000
_cell.length_b   1.000
_cell.length_c   1.000
_cell.angle_alpha   90.00
_cell.angle_beta   90.00
_cell.angle_gamma   90.00
#
_symmetry.space_group_name_H-M   'P 1'
#
loop_
_entity.id
_entity.type
_entity.pdbx_description
1 polymer ?
#
loop_
_entity_poly.entity_id
_entity_poly.type
_entity_poly.pdbx_seq_one_letter_code
_entity_poly.pdbx_strand_id
1 'polypeptide(L)'
;PETTPCGSIGLCYGFLPQSDLPRQAGLAVRWSSPSGGWATCHDQWMQSSVEGVWVAGETTGVAGAPIARDEGRIAGLGIAAALGLITNRDATRRAGPFRQSRKAAMRFAAMLDDIADPTQALDRVIASNTTICRCEKVSASAVRETLGSTTDVNAMKRITRCGMGLCQGRNCEHMLIRMSAAAEGRPLETMKGFTGRFPARPVSIADLLDKPLP
;
A
#
# COMPACT_ATOMS: atom_id res chain seq x y z
N PRO A 1 23.94 -25.88 -4.84
CA PRO A 1 22.48 -25.67 -4.82
C PRO A 1 21.83 -26.88 -4.17
N GLU A 2 20.99 -26.63 -3.16
CA GLU A 2 20.19 -27.70 -2.54
C GLU A 2 18.90 -27.88 -3.37
N THR A 3 18.51 -29.12 -3.59
CA THR A 3 17.28 -29.46 -4.29
C THR A 3 16.32 -30.13 -3.31
N THR A 4 15.15 -29.56 -3.14
CA THR A 4 14.10 -30.11 -2.26
C THR A 4 12.97 -30.66 -3.13
N PRO A 5 12.65 -31.95 -3.06
CA PRO A 5 11.48 -32.51 -3.74
C PRO A 5 10.20 -31.90 -3.15
N CYS A 6 9.33 -31.38 -3.99
CA CYS A 6 8.04 -30.82 -3.54
C CYS A 6 6.96 -31.01 -4.60
N GLY A 7 5.70 -31.13 -4.16
CA GLY A 7 4.54 -31.22 -5.06
C GLY A 7 4.03 -29.86 -5.53
N SER A 8 4.34 -28.80 -4.80
CA SER A 8 3.91 -27.43 -5.12
C SER A 8 4.86 -26.40 -4.50
N ILE A 9 5.01 -25.25 -5.16
CA ILE A 9 5.78 -24.11 -4.67
C ILE A 9 4.87 -22.90 -4.58
N GLY A 10 4.87 -22.23 -3.42
CA GLY A 10 4.27 -20.92 -3.22
C GLY A 10 5.35 -19.84 -3.26
N LEU A 11 5.14 -18.81 -4.08
CA LEU A 11 6.05 -17.65 -4.17
C LEU A 11 5.38 -16.41 -3.56
N CYS A 12 6.13 -15.65 -2.75
CA CYS A 12 5.75 -14.37 -2.23
C CYS A 12 6.86 -13.35 -2.51
N TYR A 13 6.51 -12.26 -3.16
CA TYR A 13 7.44 -11.17 -3.50
C TYR A 13 7.31 -9.96 -2.56
N GLY A 14 6.75 -10.17 -1.37
CA GLY A 14 6.55 -9.12 -0.37
C GLY A 14 5.10 -8.66 -0.26
N PHE A 15 4.90 -7.58 0.48
CA PHE A 15 3.60 -7.02 0.80
C PHE A 15 3.55 -5.54 0.41
N LEU A 16 2.37 -5.06 0.04
CA LEU A 16 2.10 -3.65 -0.24
C LEU A 16 1.24 -3.04 0.88
N PRO A 17 1.50 -1.79 1.29
CA PRO A 17 0.66 -1.11 2.26
C PRO A 17 -0.79 -1.00 1.79
N GLN A 18 -1.73 -1.23 2.69
CA GLN A 18 -3.16 -1.10 2.41
C GLN A 18 -3.59 0.36 2.58
N SER A 19 -3.52 1.15 1.55
CA SER A 19 -3.79 2.60 1.59
C SER A 19 -5.02 3.06 0.79
N ASP A 20 -5.93 2.15 0.46
CA ASP A 20 -7.12 2.48 -0.34
C ASP A 20 -8.00 3.55 0.31
N LEU A 21 -8.35 3.37 1.60
CA LEU A 21 -9.16 4.33 2.34
C LEU A 21 -8.46 5.68 2.53
N PRO A 22 -7.19 5.73 3.00
CA PRO A 22 -6.43 6.97 3.06
C PRO A 22 -6.38 7.73 1.74
N ARG A 23 -6.12 7.04 0.63
CA ARG A 23 -6.06 7.67 -0.70
C ARG A 23 -7.41 8.22 -1.14
N GLN A 24 -8.51 7.51 -0.86
CA GLN A 24 -9.87 8.00 -1.13
C GLN A 24 -10.25 9.20 -0.27
N ALA A 25 -9.82 9.22 0.99
CA ALA A 25 -10.03 10.33 1.90
C ALA A 25 -9.09 11.53 1.61
N GLY A 26 -8.25 11.44 0.59
CA GLY A 26 -7.34 12.53 0.21
C GLY A 26 -6.17 12.73 1.17
N LEU A 27 -5.83 11.72 2.00
CA LEU A 27 -4.68 11.81 2.89
C LEU A 27 -3.38 11.80 2.08
N ALA A 28 -2.38 12.54 2.54
CA ALA A 28 -1.06 12.49 1.93
C ALA A 28 -0.45 11.09 2.06
N VAL A 29 0.10 10.60 0.94
CA VAL A 29 0.78 9.30 0.88
C VAL A 29 2.17 9.49 0.28
N ARG A 30 3.06 8.56 0.61
CA ARG A 30 4.40 8.46 0.03
C ARG A 30 4.62 7.07 -0.54
N TRP A 31 5.51 6.97 -1.51
CA TRP A 31 5.94 5.66 -2.00
C TRP A 31 6.69 4.89 -0.90
N SER A 32 6.34 3.64 -0.70
CA SER A 32 6.97 2.75 0.30
C SER A 32 8.04 1.92 -0.40
N SER A 33 9.28 2.39 -0.34
CA SER A 33 10.45 1.65 -0.84
C SER A 33 10.94 0.63 0.20
N PRO A 34 11.53 -0.52 -0.20
CA PRO A 34 11.76 -0.99 -1.57
C PRO A 34 10.58 -1.75 -2.18
N SER A 35 9.71 -2.36 -1.37
CA SER A 35 8.61 -3.23 -1.83
C SER A 35 7.60 -2.51 -2.73
N GLY A 36 7.44 -1.20 -2.53
CA GLY A 36 6.53 -0.37 -3.30
C GLY A 36 5.17 -0.18 -2.62
N GLY A 37 4.23 0.41 -3.38
CA GLY A 37 2.91 0.78 -2.85
C GLY A 37 2.91 2.13 -2.13
N TRP A 38 1.77 2.54 -1.63
CA TRP A 38 1.55 3.84 -1.03
C TRP A 38 1.38 3.70 0.48
N ALA A 39 2.27 4.31 1.26
CA ALA A 39 2.16 4.41 2.71
C ALA A 39 1.59 5.78 3.10
N THR A 40 0.67 5.82 4.05
CA THR A 40 0.06 7.07 4.52
C THR A 40 1.05 7.86 5.36
N CYS A 41 1.20 9.15 5.06
CA CYS A 41 2.01 10.08 5.83
C CYS A 41 1.33 10.40 7.18
N HIS A 42 2.13 10.49 8.22
CA HIS A 42 1.67 10.82 9.57
C HIS A 42 2.74 11.58 10.37
N ASP A 43 2.31 12.27 11.41
CA ASP A 43 3.19 12.90 12.37
C ASP A 43 3.67 11.94 13.48
N GLN A 44 4.31 12.50 14.52
CA GLN A 44 4.78 11.72 15.67
C GLN A 44 3.67 11.11 16.54
N TRP A 45 2.42 11.55 16.37
CA TRP A 45 1.21 11.07 17.04
C TRP A 45 0.35 10.19 16.16
N MET A 46 0.86 9.82 14.98
CA MET A 46 0.13 9.07 13.96
C MET A 46 -1.05 9.84 13.36
N GLN A 47 -1.09 11.18 13.52
CA GLN A 47 -2.07 12.02 12.87
C GLN A 47 -1.69 12.18 11.39
N SER A 48 -2.66 12.03 10.51
CA SER A 48 -2.48 12.17 9.07
C SER A 48 -2.36 13.63 8.64
N SER A 49 -2.27 13.86 7.34
CA SER A 49 -2.32 15.22 6.75
C SER A 49 -3.67 15.91 6.89
N VAL A 50 -4.72 15.21 7.31
CA VAL A 50 -6.05 15.74 7.57
C VAL A 50 -6.28 15.78 9.07
N GLU A 51 -6.64 16.94 9.60
CA GLU A 51 -6.93 17.14 11.01
C GLU A 51 -8.09 16.22 11.46
N GLY A 52 -7.96 15.67 12.66
CA GLY A 52 -8.95 14.74 13.21
C GLY A 52 -8.90 13.32 12.64
N VAL A 53 -7.96 13.02 11.76
CA VAL A 53 -7.79 11.68 11.17
C VAL A 53 -6.42 11.11 11.55
N TRP A 54 -6.44 9.96 12.22
CA TRP A 54 -5.24 9.21 12.59
C TRP A 54 -5.12 7.94 11.78
N VAL A 55 -3.88 7.51 11.56
CA VAL A 55 -3.55 6.29 10.81
C VAL A 55 -2.52 5.48 11.59
N ALA A 56 -2.67 4.16 11.61
CA ALA A 56 -1.73 3.28 12.30
C ALA A 56 -1.71 1.90 11.64
N GLY A 57 -0.60 1.20 11.77
CA GLY A 57 -0.40 -0.15 11.28
C GLY A 57 -0.06 -0.19 9.79
N GLU A 58 -0.45 -1.23 9.10
CA GLU A 58 0.01 -1.55 7.74
C GLU A 58 -0.19 -0.42 6.72
N THR A 59 -1.18 0.44 6.93
CA THR A 59 -1.42 1.60 6.05
C THR A 59 -0.27 2.63 6.09
N THR A 60 0.53 2.65 7.15
CA THR A 60 1.69 3.55 7.29
C THR A 60 2.98 2.97 6.73
N GLY A 61 2.94 1.70 6.31
CA GLY A 61 4.03 0.88 5.80
C GLY A 61 3.99 -0.52 6.40
N VAL A 62 4.38 -1.51 5.60
CA VAL A 62 4.38 -2.91 6.04
C VAL A 62 5.60 -3.14 6.93
N ALA A 63 5.39 -3.32 8.23
CA ALA A 63 6.48 -3.48 9.19
C ALA A 63 6.18 -4.50 10.31
N GLY A 64 5.06 -5.23 10.18
CA GLY A 64 4.67 -6.32 11.06
C GLY A 64 3.83 -5.91 12.28
N ALA A 65 3.21 -6.90 12.89
CA ALA A 65 2.22 -6.73 13.94
C ALA A 65 2.73 -6.00 15.21
N PRO A 66 3.97 -6.18 15.69
CA PRO A 66 4.47 -5.43 16.85
C PRO A 66 4.48 -3.92 16.61
N ILE A 67 4.92 -3.50 15.42
CA ILE A 67 4.97 -2.08 15.04
C ILE A 67 3.55 -1.53 14.91
N ALA A 68 2.65 -2.23 14.20
CA ALA A 68 1.26 -1.84 14.05
C ALA A 68 0.56 -1.64 15.41
N ARG A 69 0.83 -2.52 16.38
CA ARG A 69 0.30 -2.39 17.75
C ARG A 69 0.83 -1.16 18.48
N ASP A 70 2.12 -0.88 18.39
CA ASP A 70 2.73 0.26 19.05
C ASP A 70 2.26 1.58 18.41
N GLU A 71 2.10 1.61 17.09
CA GLU A 71 1.50 2.75 16.37
C GLU A 71 0.06 2.99 16.79
N GLY A 72 -0.76 1.95 16.93
CA GLY A 72 -2.13 2.08 17.45
C GLY A 72 -2.18 2.66 18.88
N ARG A 73 -1.24 2.28 19.75
CA ARG A 73 -1.11 2.84 21.10
C ARG A 73 -0.69 4.30 21.08
N ILE A 74 0.27 4.67 20.22
CA ILE A 74 0.70 6.06 20.05
C ILE A 74 -0.45 6.90 19.51
N ALA A 75 -1.19 6.41 18.50
CA ALA A 75 -2.36 7.07 17.94
C ALA A 75 -3.45 7.30 19.00
N GLY A 76 -3.77 6.26 19.78
CA GLY A 76 -4.77 6.38 20.87
C GLY A 76 -4.39 7.42 21.93
N LEU A 77 -3.11 7.52 22.28
CA LEU A 77 -2.62 8.57 23.20
C LEU A 77 -2.67 9.96 22.55
N GLY A 78 -2.36 10.07 21.26
CA GLY A 78 -2.50 11.31 20.50
C GLY A 78 -3.93 11.80 20.44
N ILE A 79 -4.87 10.89 20.13
CA ILE A 79 -6.31 11.18 20.12
C ILE A 79 -6.79 11.63 21.50
N ALA A 80 -6.42 10.93 22.58
CA ALA A 80 -6.81 11.28 23.94
C ALA A 80 -6.31 12.67 24.35
N ALA A 81 -5.10 13.05 23.93
CA ALA A 81 -4.56 14.39 24.16
C ALA A 81 -5.29 15.45 23.31
N ALA A 82 -5.58 15.17 22.05
CA ALA A 82 -6.30 16.08 21.17
C ALA A 82 -7.74 16.35 21.67
N LEU A 83 -8.37 15.37 22.29
CA LEU A 83 -9.69 15.49 22.91
C LEU A 83 -9.67 16.08 24.33
N GLY A 84 -8.48 16.45 24.85
CA GLY A 84 -8.34 17.01 26.20
C GLY A 84 -8.56 16.00 27.34
N LEU A 85 -8.62 14.70 27.05
CA LEU A 85 -8.83 13.63 28.04
C LEU A 85 -7.59 13.40 28.90
N ILE A 86 -6.41 13.70 28.39
CA ILE A 86 -5.13 13.66 29.09
C ILE A 86 -4.28 14.87 28.68
N THR A 87 -3.31 15.24 29.52
CA THR A 87 -2.40 16.31 29.14
C THR A 87 -1.38 15.86 28.09
N ASN A 88 -0.86 16.79 27.28
CA ASN A 88 0.22 16.48 26.31
C ASN A 88 1.46 15.92 27.02
N ARG A 89 1.75 16.34 28.27
CA ARG A 89 2.85 15.81 29.07
C ARG A 89 2.61 14.33 29.41
N ASP A 90 1.41 13.97 29.82
CA ASP A 90 1.06 12.59 30.15
C ASP A 90 1.05 11.70 28.90
N ALA A 91 0.51 12.20 27.79
CA ALA A 91 0.55 11.50 26.51
C ALA A 91 2.01 11.19 26.10
N THR A 92 2.90 12.19 26.16
CA THR A 92 4.32 12.06 25.81
C THR A 92 5.02 11.02 26.69
N ARG A 93 4.80 11.09 28.01
CA ARG A 93 5.37 10.14 28.96
C ARG A 93 4.92 8.70 28.67
N ARG A 94 3.62 8.50 28.44
CA ARG A 94 3.02 7.18 28.15
C ARG A 94 3.43 6.63 26.79
N ALA A 95 3.61 7.49 25.78
CA ALA A 95 4.02 7.09 24.44
C ALA A 95 5.51 6.70 24.35
N GLY A 96 6.35 7.13 25.28
CA GLY A 96 7.79 6.91 25.28
C GLY A 96 8.20 5.47 25.03
N PRO A 97 7.75 4.49 25.84
CA PRO A 97 8.07 3.07 25.64
C PRO A 97 7.66 2.53 24.27
N PHE A 98 6.49 2.91 23.77
CA PHE A 98 5.98 2.45 22.46
C PHE A 98 6.79 3.04 21.31
N ARG A 99 7.19 4.32 21.39
CA ARG A 99 8.08 4.95 20.41
C ARG A 99 9.45 4.28 20.36
N GLN A 100 10.00 3.93 21.54
CA GLN A 100 11.28 3.23 21.63
C GLN A 100 11.19 1.81 21.05
N SER A 101 10.16 1.05 21.39
CA SER A 101 9.88 -0.28 20.85
C SER A 101 9.71 -0.23 19.32
N ARG A 102 8.87 0.70 18.83
CA ARG A 102 8.68 0.93 17.39
C ARG A 102 9.99 1.23 16.68
N LYS A 103 10.80 2.14 17.23
CA LYS A 103 12.09 2.52 16.64
C LYS A 103 13.06 1.33 16.54
N ALA A 104 13.10 0.48 17.54
CA ALA A 104 13.93 -0.73 17.52
C ALA A 104 13.44 -1.74 16.48
N ALA A 105 12.12 -1.99 16.44
CA ALA A 105 11.52 -2.92 15.46
C ALA A 105 11.63 -2.43 14.02
N MET A 106 11.52 -1.10 13.76
CA MET A 106 11.70 -0.51 12.43
C MET A 106 13.12 -0.71 11.87
N ARG A 107 14.15 -0.75 12.73
CA ARG A 107 15.50 -1.09 12.26
C ARG A 107 15.61 -2.51 11.75
N PHE A 108 14.94 -3.44 12.42
CA PHE A 108 14.88 -4.83 11.98
C PHE A 108 14.06 -4.98 10.69
N ALA A 109 12.92 -4.28 10.58
CA ALA A 109 12.11 -4.26 9.37
C ALA A 109 12.92 -3.72 8.16
N ALA A 110 13.64 -2.63 8.33
CA ALA A 110 14.51 -2.07 7.27
C ALA A 110 15.59 -3.07 6.83
N MET A 111 16.20 -3.80 7.75
CA MET A 111 17.18 -4.86 7.40
C MET A 111 16.52 -5.99 6.60
N LEU A 112 15.30 -6.39 6.94
CA LEU A 112 14.56 -7.40 6.18
C LEU A 112 14.18 -6.89 4.77
N ASP A 113 13.80 -5.63 4.65
CA ASP A 113 13.50 -4.99 3.38
C ASP A 113 14.72 -5.00 2.46
N ASP A 114 15.91 -4.69 2.98
CA ASP A 114 17.17 -4.73 2.21
C ASP A 114 17.51 -6.14 1.72
N ILE A 115 17.30 -7.17 2.56
CA ILE A 115 17.57 -8.57 2.21
C ILE A 115 16.55 -9.11 1.21
N ALA A 116 15.29 -8.73 1.37
CA ALA A 116 14.15 -9.28 0.63
C ALA A 116 13.71 -8.38 -0.54
N ASP A 117 14.49 -7.36 -0.93
CA ASP A 117 14.12 -6.46 -2.03
C ASP A 117 13.89 -7.24 -3.35
N PRO A 118 12.64 -7.36 -3.81
CA PRO A 118 12.31 -8.10 -5.02
C PRO A 118 12.52 -7.27 -6.30
N THR A 119 12.92 -6.01 -6.18
CA THR A 119 12.87 -5.01 -7.27
C THR A 119 13.59 -5.48 -8.52
N GLN A 120 14.84 -5.95 -8.39
CA GLN A 120 15.61 -6.42 -9.53
C GLN A 120 15.12 -7.73 -10.13
N ALA A 121 14.52 -8.60 -9.31
CA ALA A 121 13.99 -9.88 -9.76
C ALA A 121 12.66 -9.71 -10.49
N LEU A 122 11.77 -8.86 -10.00
CA LEU A 122 10.43 -8.66 -10.57
C LEU A 122 10.48 -8.24 -12.05
N ASP A 123 11.36 -7.32 -12.41
CA ASP A 123 11.44 -6.83 -13.78
C ASP A 123 11.95 -7.88 -14.77
N ARG A 124 12.74 -8.86 -14.28
CA ARG A 124 13.29 -9.96 -15.10
C ARG A 124 12.32 -11.10 -15.33
N VAL A 125 11.35 -11.32 -14.42
CA VAL A 125 10.45 -12.48 -14.49
C VAL A 125 9.15 -12.19 -15.25
N ILE A 126 8.93 -10.96 -15.71
CA ILE A 126 7.72 -10.59 -16.43
C ILE A 126 7.86 -10.95 -17.92
N ALA A 127 7.54 -12.19 -18.27
CA ALA A 127 7.42 -12.63 -19.66
C ALA A 127 6.15 -12.04 -20.33
N SER A 128 6.08 -12.08 -21.65
CA SER A 128 4.95 -11.53 -22.41
C SER A 128 3.59 -12.15 -22.04
N ASN A 129 3.58 -13.44 -21.72
CA ASN A 129 2.39 -14.18 -21.28
C ASN A 129 2.12 -14.11 -19.77
N THR A 130 2.96 -13.41 -18.99
CA THR A 130 2.71 -13.23 -17.55
C THR A 130 1.40 -12.50 -17.33
N THR A 131 0.51 -13.06 -16.50
CA THR A 131 -0.75 -12.43 -16.15
C THR A 131 -0.51 -11.29 -15.15
N ILE A 132 -0.71 -10.06 -15.58
CA ILE A 132 -0.62 -8.86 -14.75
C ILE A 132 -1.91 -8.67 -13.95
N CYS A 133 -3.07 -8.76 -14.57
CA CYS A 133 -4.35 -8.68 -13.90
C CYS A 133 -5.08 -10.03 -13.92
N ARG A 134 -5.19 -10.67 -12.75
CA ARG A 134 -5.89 -11.95 -12.63
C ARG A 134 -7.40 -11.82 -12.84
N CYS A 135 -8.01 -10.74 -12.31
CA CYS A 135 -9.46 -10.55 -12.38
C CYS A 135 -9.95 -10.37 -13.81
N GLU A 136 -9.20 -9.63 -14.63
CA GLU A 136 -9.56 -9.31 -16.02
C GLU A 136 -8.71 -10.10 -17.03
N LYS A 137 -7.86 -11.03 -16.57
CA LYS A 137 -7.00 -11.90 -17.40
C LYS A 137 -6.11 -11.14 -18.39
N VAL A 138 -5.58 -9.97 -17.96
CA VAL A 138 -4.72 -9.13 -18.81
C VAL A 138 -3.28 -9.58 -18.69
N SER A 139 -2.63 -9.82 -19.83
CA SER A 139 -1.22 -10.22 -19.92
C SER A 139 -0.27 -9.02 -19.95
N ALA A 140 1.02 -9.28 -19.72
CA ALA A 140 2.07 -8.29 -19.84
C ALA A 140 2.23 -7.76 -21.27
N SER A 141 1.98 -8.60 -22.30
CA SER A 141 1.96 -8.14 -23.71
C SER A 141 0.90 -7.07 -23.95
N ALA A 142 -0.34 -7.29 -23.50
CA ALA A 142 -1.41 -6.32 -23.65
C ALA A 142 -1.13 -5.00 -22.91
N VAL A 143 -0.47 -5.06 -21.74
CA VAL A 143 -0.02 -3.87 -21.04
C VAL A 143 1.07 -3.15 -21.84
N ARG A 144 2.07 -3.87 -22.38
CA ARG A 144 3.14 -3.27 -23.20
C ARG A 144 2.64 -2.61 -24.47
N GLU A 145 1.65 -3.20 -25.14
CA GLU A 145 0.99 -2.58 -26.30
C GLU A 145 0.38 -1.23 -25.94
N THR A 146 -0.25 -1.15 -24.76
CA THR A 146 -0.85 0.09 -24.26
C THR A 146 0.20 1.16 -23.97
N LEU A 147 1.40 0.78 -23.52
CA LEU A 147 2.50 1.70 -23.25
C LEU A 147 2.97 2.48 -24.50
N GLY A 148 2.72 1.95 -25.69
CA GLY A 148 2.97 2.66 -26.95
C GLY A 148 2.07 3.90 -27.15
N SER A 149 0.95 3.99 -26.44
CA SER A 149 -0.02 5.09 -26.56
C SER A 149 -0.13 5.93 -25.29
N THR A 150 0.09 5.37 -24.10
CA THR A 150 0.00 6.08 -22.82
C THR A 150 0.77 5.36 -21.72
N THR A 151 1.36 6.15 -20.83
CA THR A 151 2.00 5.69 -19.60
C THR A 151 1.18 6.03 -18.33
N ASP A 152 0.07 6.75 -18.48
CA ASP A 152 -0.87 7.01 -17.39
C ASP A 152 -1.63 5.73 -17.03
N VAL A 153 -1.41 5.22 -15.81
CA VAL A 153 -2.02 3.98 -15.33
C VAL A 153 -3.56 4.04 -15.29
N ASN A 154 -4.16 5.22 -15.14
CA ASN A 154 -5.62 5.38 -15.20
C ASN A 154 -6.14 5.30 -16.65
N ALA A 155 -5.37 5.78 -17.62
CA ALA A 155 -5.67 5.57 -19.05
C ALA A 155 -5.49 4.10 -19.44
N MET A 156 -4.37 3.47 -19.03
CA MET A 156 -4.12 2.04 -19.22
C MET A 156 -5.23 1.17 -18.63
N LYS A 157 -5.71 1.50 -17.43
CA LYS A 157 -6.86 0.86 -16.79
C LYS A 157 -8.10 0.87 -17.69
N ARG A 158 -8.39 1.98 -18.36
CA ARG A 158 -9.56 2.11 -19.24
C ARG A 158 -9.41 1.28 -20.52
N ILE A 159 -8.21 1.20 -21.07
CA ILE A 159 -7.93 0.46 -22.32
C ILE A 159 -7.91 -1.05 -22.05
N THR A 160 -7.20 -1.48 -21.00
CA THR A 160 -6.94 -2.91 -20.72
C THR A 160 -7.94 -3.53 -19.76
N ARG A 161 -8.73 -2.74 -19.04
CA ARG A 161 -9.56 -3.12 -17.88
C ARG A 161 -8.76 -3.56 -16.65
N CYS A 162 -7.43 -3.46 -16.65
CA CYS A 162 -6.61 -3.71 -15.45
C CYS A 162 -7.13 -2.92 -14.25
N GLY A 163 -7.34 -3.60 -13.12
CA GLY A 163 -7.82 -2.96 -11.89
C GLY A 163 -9.32 -2.71 -11.80
N MET A 164 -10.12 -3.15 -12.80
CA MET A 164 -11.59 -3.01 -12.77
C MET A 164 -12.29 -4.21 -12.12
N GLY A 165 -11.61 -5.35 -11.96
CA GLY A 165 -12.19 -6.54 -11.36
C GLY A 165 -12.33 -6.45 -9.83
N LEU A 166 -12.77 -7.55 -9.19
CA LEU A 166 -13.13 -7.61 -7.77
C LEU A 166 -12.05 -7.10 -6.80
N CYS A 167 -10.77 -7.28 -7.11
CA CYS A 167 -9.69 -6.79 -6.25
C CYS A 167 -9.45 -5.28 -6.36
N GLN A 168 -10.10 -4.58 -7.31
CA GLN A 168 -9.99 -3.13 -7.49
C GLN A 168 -8.54 -2.62 -7.60
N GLY A 169 -7.70 -3.38 -8.32
CA GLY A 169 -6.31 -3.00 -8.59
C GLY A 169 -5.27 -3.43 -7.56
N ARG A 170 -5.66 -3.96 -6.40
CA ARG A 170 -4.74 -4.32 -5.30
C ARG A 170 -3.58 -5.22 -5.74
N ASN A 171 -3.81 -6.09 -6.74
CA ASN A 171 -2.77 -6.98 -7.25
C ASN A 171 -2.01 -6.41 -8.45
N CYS A 172 -2.67 -5.61 -9.31
CA CYS A 172 -2.09 -5.21 -10.59
C CYS A 172 -1.62 -3.76 -10.66
N GLU A 173 -2.11 -2.85 -9.81
CA GLU A 173 -1.73 -1.44 -9.82
C GLU A 173 -0.22 -1.25 -9.74
N HIS A 174 0.40 -1.94 -8.78
CA HIS A 174 1.84 -1.87 -8.57
C HIS A 174 2.64 -2.27 -9.82
N MET A 175 2.21 -3.34 -10.50
CA MET A 175 2.88 -3.81 -11.71
C MET A 175 2.70 -2.84 -12.89
N LEU A 176 1.52 -2.23 -13.04
CA LEU A 176 1.32 -1.20 -14.04
C LEU A 176 2.22 0.01 -13.79
N ILE A 177 2.32 0.46 -12.53
CA ILE A 177 3.19 1.57 -12.13
C ILE A 177 4.66 1.26 -12.50
N ARG A 178 5.15 0.06 -12.18
CA ARG A 178 6.52 -0.37 -12.51
C ARG A 178 6.75 -0.39 -14.02
N MET A 179 5.83 -0.99 -14.78
CA MET A 179 5.95 -1.06 -16.23
C MET A 179 5.90 0.32 -16.88
N SER A 180 5.05 1.23 -16.38
CA SER A 180 5.00 2.62 -16.84
C SER A 180 6.27 3.39 -16.48
N ALA A 181 6.77 3.26 -15.26
CA ALA A 181 7.99 3.90 -14.80
C ALA A 181 9.19 3.46 -15.66
N ALA A 182 9.30 2.16 -15.94
CA ALA A 182 10.36 1.61 -16.79
C ALA A 182 10.26 2.15 -18.23
N ALA A 183 9.06 2.29 -18.79
CA ALA A 183 8.84 2.84 -20.12
C ALA A 183 9.20 4.34 -20.22
N GLU A 184 8.96 5.11 -19.15
CA GLU A 184 9.31 6.53 -19.08
C GLU A 184 10.75 6.78 -18.61
N GLY A 185 11.45 5.78 -18.10
CA GLY A 185 12.75 5.95 -17.45
C GLY A 185 12.67 6.81 -16.18
N ARG A 186 11.57 6.76 -15.46
CA ARG A 186 11.30 7.58 -14.26
C ARG A 186 11.34 6.75 -12.98
N PRO A 187 11.74 7.38 -11.84
CA PRO A 187 11.67 6.73 -10.54
C PRO A 187 10.22 6.40 -10.14
N LEU A 188 10.03 5.25 -9.49
CA LEU A 188 8.72 4.73 -9.08
C LEU A 188 7.95 5.72 -8.17
N GLU A 189 8.65 6.40 -7.27
CA GLU A 189 8.09 7.39 -6.34
C GLU A 189 7.50 8.62 -7.02
N THR A 190 7.85 8.88 -8.28
CA THR A 190 7.30 10.00 -9.07
C THR A 190 6.04 9.62 -9.83
N MET A 191 5.71 8.33 -9.89
CA MET A 191 4.56 7.83 -10.61
C MET A 191 3.27 8.05 -9.80
N LYS A 192 2.14 8.12 -10.50
CA LYS A 192 0.82 8.19 -9.87
C LYS A 192 0.15 6.83 -9.94
N GLY A 193 -0.54 6.46 -8.87
CA GLY A 193 -1.38 5.26 -8.83
C GLY A 193 -2.78 5.48 -9.39
N PHE A 194 -3.62 4.46 -9.29
CA PHE A 194 -5.03 4.57 -9.63
C PHE A 194 -5.71 5.63 -8.76
N THR A 195 -6.59 6.41 -9.36
CA THR A 195 -7.45 7.32 -8.62
C THR A 195 -8.40 6.53 -7.73
N GLY A 196 -8.31 6.74 -6.43
CA GLY A 196 -9.20 6.14 -5.44
C GLY A 196 -10.64 6.60 -5.67
N ARG A 197 -11.59 5.68 -5.63
CA ARG A 197 -13.03 5.95 -5.79
C ARG A 197 -13.83 5.20 -4.75
N PHE A 198 -14.86 5.85 -4.24
CA PHE A 198 -15.84 5.21 -3.36
C PHE A 198 -16.73 4.23 -4.17
N PRO A 199 -17.09 3.07 -3.62
CA PRO A 199 -16.57 2.49 -2.37
C PRO A 199 -15.17 1.88 -2.56
N ALA A 200 -14.37 1.84 -1.46
CA ALA A 200 -13.02 1.26 -1.48
C ALA A 200 -13.02 -0.23 -1.84
N ARG A 201 -14.10 -0.91 -1.57
CA ARG A 201 -14.33 -2.34 -1.89
C ARG A 201 -15.72 -2.51 -2.49
N PRO A 202 -15.94 -3.55 -3.31
CA PRO A 202 -17.27 -3.91 -3.74
C PRO A 202 -18.17 -4.13 -2.52
N VAL A 203 -19.34 -3.50 -2.52
CA VAL A 203 -20.38 -3.66 -1.52
C VAL A 203 -21.65 -4.18 -2.19
N SER A 204 -22.49 -4.91 -1.46
CA SER A 204 -23.74 -5.37 -2.01
C SER A 204 -24.70 -4.19 -2.19
N ILE A 205 -25.55 -4.24 -3.22
CA ILE A 205 -26.57 -3.20 -3.43
C ILE A 205 -27.56 -3.19 -2.26
N ALA A 206 -27.86 -4.36 -1.67
CA ALA A 206 -28.70 -4.46 -0.49
C ALA A 206 -28.13 -3.67 0.70
N ASP A 207 -26.82 -3.78 0.95
CA ASP A 207 -26.17 -3.03 2.04
C ASP A 207 -26.22 -1.51 1.85
N LEU A 208 -26.37 -1.04 0.60
CA LEU A 208 -26.52 0.38 0.29
C LEU A 208 -27.97 0.86 0.42
N LEU A 209 -28.95 -0.03 0.22
CA LEU A 209 -30.37 0.31 0.29
C LEU A 209 -30.93 0.27 1.72
N ASP A 210 -30.38 -0.61 2.56
CA ASP A 210 -30.91 -0.84 3.94
C ASP A 210 -30.40 0.18 4.98
N LYS A 211 -29.51 1.10 4.61
CA LYS A 211 -29.02 2.14 5.52
C LYS A 211 -29.35 3.52 4.97
N PRO A 212 -30.11 4.35 5.73
CA PRO A 212 -30.20 5.77 5.38
C PRO A 212 -28.77 6.35 5.35
N LEU A 213 -28.45 7.03 4.26
CA LEU A 213 -27.22 7.81 4.17
C LEU A 213 -27.21 8.85 5.30
N PRO A 214 -26.07 9.05 6.00
CA PRO A 214 -25.96 10.03 7.08
C PRO A 214 -26.17 11.45 6.58
#